data_b4d05abf12af7f1ec4d41a9f62923912
#
_entry.id   b4d05abf12af7f1ec4d41a9f62923912
#
_cell.length_a   1.000
_cell.length_b   1.000
_cell.length_c   1.000
_cell.angle_alpha   90.00
_cell.angle_beta   90.00
_cell.angle_gamma   90.00
#
_symmetry.space_group_name_H-M   'P 1'
#
loop_
_entity.id
_entity.type
_entity.pdbx_description
1 polymer ?
#
loop_
_entity_poly.entity_id
_entity_poly.type
_entity_poly.pdbx_seq_one_letter_code
_entity_poly.pdbx_strand_id
1 'polypeptide(L)'
;MKKLEAVTQEQRDEVCEFNRNLVESFLSDSVELSQKSRKAYESNLKIWFVWVKDNLKNKKQIYIKPLEYKKFQNWMVNRGCSSSDTNNKRAAISSLNGYIEIYYHDEYPTFRNFINKSIKRPPKNIVREKIPLTKEEFRHLVEVLKERGEHQMVAYVLFTFDAGCRREESRQLTKDTVTFEPIIKTRTTKDENGNDVTTEIKMYYTKPIRCKGGKIRRLAFGEEAMEAMKEWLRVRGDDNCPYMFVTKYGGQIRQIGETTFNNWFTTTITPIVGRPVHPHTLRASRATQAVVEDGKDVESVRQLLGHEDSSTTINFYVVREDDDDVDDLF
;
A
#
# COMPACT_ATOMS: atom_id res chain seq x y z
N MET A 1 -16.08 -6.95 8.61
CA MET A 1 -15.26 -8.14 8.31
C MET A 1 -14.50 -8.54 9.54
N LYS A 2 -14.56 -9.80 9.93
CA LYS A 2 -13.77 -10.32 11.06
C LYS A 2 -12.34 -10.58 10.60
N LYS A 3 -11.39 -9.96 11.28
CA LYS A 3 -9.99 -10.33 11.19
C LYS A 3 -9.80 -11.58 12.05
N LEU A 4 -9.07 -12.58 11.54
CA LEU A 4 -8.71 -13.73 12.37
C LEU A 4 -7.79 -13.27 13.50
N GLU A 5 -7.96 -13.86 14.67
CA GLU A 5 -7.14 -13.58 15.85
C GLU A 5 -5.68 -13.99 15.60
N ALA A 6 -4.77 -13.31 16.24
CA ALA A 6 -3.36 -13.68 16.21
C ALA A 6 -3.16 -15.01 16.95
N VAL A 7 -2.34 -15.88 16.37
CA VAL A 7 -1.97 -17.16 17.01
C VAL A 7 -1.09 -16.91 18.21
N THR A 8 -1.44 -17.49 19.38
CA THR A 8 -0.61 -17.42 20.58
C THR A 8 0.59 -18.35 20.48
N GLN A 9 1.57 -18.17 21.40
CA GLN A 9 2.75 -19.04 21.44
C GLN A 9 2.36 -20.48 21.81
N GLU A 10 1.45 -20.64 22.79
CA GLU A 10 0.95 -21.96 23.20
C GLU A 10 0.31 -22.72 22.01
N GLN A 11 -0.56 -22.06 21.25
CA GLN A 11 -1.17 -22.65 20.04
C GLN A 11 -0.12 -23.05 19.00
N ARG A 12 0.96 -22.29 18.87
CA ARG A 12 2.08 -22.63 17.98
C ARG A 12 2.82 -23.88 18.45
N ASP A 13 3.08 -23.98 19.74
CA ASP A 13 3.86 -25.06 20.33
C ASP A 13 3.13 -26.41 20.25
N GLU A 14 1.80 -26.38 20.19
CA GLU A 14 0.96 -27.56 19.95
C GLU A 14 0.96 -28.06 18.49
N VAL A 15 1.43 -27.26 17.53
CA VAL A 15 1.60 -27.69 16.14
C VAL A 15 2.74 -28.72 16.06
N CYS A 16 2.57 -29.78 15.27
CA CYS A 16 3.58 -30.85 15.17
C CYS A 16 4.94 -30.28 14.74
N GLU A 17 5.98 -30.86 15.30
CA GLU A 17 7.37 -30.45 15.10
C GLU A 17 7.74 -30.34 13.60
N PHE A 18 7.35 -31.33 12.81
CA PHE A 18 7.59 -31.32 11.36
C PHE A 18 7.11 -30.03 10.69
N ASN A 19 5.87 -29.59 10.99
CA ASN A 19 5.31 -28.39 10.36
C ASN A 19 5.97 -27.11 10.88
N ARG A 20 6.38 -27.09 12.16
CA ARG A 20 7.11 -25.93 12.72
C ARG A 20 8.47 -25.77 12.09
N ASN A 21 9.25 -26.87 12.02
CA ASN A 21 10.60 -26.89 11.41
C ASN A 21 10.50 -26.54 9.91
N LEU A 22 9.51 -27.06 9.21
CA LEU A 22 9.28 -26.75 7.80
C LEU A 22 9.04 -25.24 7.56
N VAL A 23 8.25 -24.59 8.41
CA VAL A 23 8.03 -23.13 8.31
C VAL A 23 9.31 -22.35 8.61
N GLU A 24 10.08 -22.78 9.60
CA GLU A 24 11.34 -22.12 9.97
C GLU A 24 12.37 -22.24 8.84
N SER A 25 12.56 -23.43 8.25
CA SER A 25 13.42 -23.63 7.10
C SER A 25 12.98 -22.80 5.91
N PHE A 26 11.69 -22.86 5.53
CA PHE A 26 11.14 -22.07 4.44
C PHE A 26 11.40 -20.56 4.60
N LEU A 27 11.15 -20.02 5.79
CA LEU A 27 11.35 -18.59 6.06
C LEU A 27 12.82 -18.19 6.14
N SER A 28 13.70 -19.10 6.61
CA SER A 28 15.14 -18.88 6.64
C SER A 28 15.75 -18.85 5.23
N ASP A 29 15.35 -19.81 4.41
CA ASP A 29 15.92 -20.02 3.08
C ASP A 29 15.38 -19.04 2.03
N SER A 30 14.19 -18.46 2.26
CA SER A 30 13.56 -17.48 1.34
C SER A 30 14.20 -16.10 1.50
N VAL A 31 15.46 -15.94 1.12
CA VAL A 31 16.24 -14.69 1.23
C VAL A 31 15.69 -13.58 0.32
N GLU A 32 15.00 -13.94 -0.77
CA GLU A 32 14.36 -13.04 -1.71
C GLU A 32 13.14 -12.31 -1.10
N LEU A 33 12.57 -12.83 -0.02
CA LEU A 33 11.45 -12.20 0.67
C LEU A 33 11.94 -11.02 1.53
N SER A 34 11.29 -9.88 1.35
CA SER A 34 11.48 -8.75 2.27
C SER A 34 11.12 -9.14 3.71
N GLN A 35 11.73 -8.50 4.72
CA GLN A 35 11.38 -8.73 6.13
C GLN A 35 9.87 -8.60 6.39
N LYS A 36 9.20 -7.65 5.73
CA LYS A 36 7.76 -7.44 5.86
C LYS A 36 6.95 -8.59 5.26
N SER A 37 7.36 -9.09 4.10
CA SER A 37 6.75 -10.26 3.47
C SER A 37 6.97 -11.52 4.29
N ARG A 38 8.16 -11.71 4.83
CA ARG A 38 8.51 -12.85 5.71
C ARG A 38 7.64 -12.88 6.96
N LYS A 39 7.48 -11.75 7.67
CA LYS A 39 6.57 -11.63 8.82
C LYS A 39 5.11 -11.90 8.45
N ALA A 40 4.66 -11.43 7.29
CA ALA A 40 3.30 -11.70 6.81
C ALA A 40 3.08 -13.18 6.50
N TYR A 41 4.04 -13.83 5.86
CA TYR A 41 4.00 -15.27 5.57
C TYR A 41 4.03 -16.09 6.85
N GLU A 42 4.91 -15.77 7.78
CA GLU A 42 4.95 -16.41 9.10
C GLU A 42 3.60 -16.36 9.80
N SER A 43 2.99 -15.17 9.89
CA SER A 43 1.67 -14.99 10.50
C SER A 43 0.58 -15.82 9.80
N ASN A 44 0.58 -15.84 8.47
CA ASN A 44 -0.40 -16.59 7.69
C ASN A 44 -0.22 -18.11 7.83
N LEU A 45 1.02 -18.59 7.87
CA LEU A 45 1.33 -20.00 8.04
C LEU A 45 1.02 -20.48 9.47
N LYS A 46 1.24 -19.64 10.49
CA LYS A 46 0.80 -19.94 11.87
C LYS A 46 -0.72 -20.20 11.94
N ILE A 47 -1.52 -19.33 11.33
CA ILE A 47 -2.98 -19.50 11.28
C ILE A 47 -3.34 -20.81 10.55
N TRP A 48 -2.67 -21.10 9.45
CA TRP A 48 -2.90 -22.34 8.69
C TRP A 48 -2.62 -23.58 9.54
N PHE A 49 -1.47 -23.66 10.19
CA PHE A 49 -1.09 -24.86 10.94
C PHE A 49 -1.86 -25.04 12.24
N VAL A 50 -2.29 -23.97 12.90
CA VAL A 50 -3.24 -24.09 14.00
C VAL A 50 -4.57 -24.66 13.52
N TRP A 51 -5.10 -24.19 12.39
CA TRP A 51 -6.29 -24.75 11.81
C TRP A 51 -6.10 -26.25 11.42
N VAL A 52 -4.97 -26.62 10.86
CA VAL A 52 -4.61 -28.03 10.55
C VAL A 52 -4.56 -28.87 11.82
N LYS A 53 -3.97 -28.36 12.88
CA LYS A 53 -3.94 -29.02 14.20
C LYS A 53 -5.36 -29.32 14.69
N ASP A 54 -6.22 -28.32 14.67
CA ASP A 54 -7.57 -28.43 15.25
C ASP A 54 -8.53 -29.26 14.37
N ASN A 55 -8.38 -29.25 13.05
CA ASN A 55 -9.35 -29.85 12.12
C ASN A 55 -8.84 -31.09 11.39
N LEU A 56 -7.53 -31.33 11.34
CA LEU A 56 -6.89 -32.41 10.60
C LEU A 56 -5.95 -33.26 11.46
N LYS A 57 -6.19 -33.32 12.78
CA LYS A 57 -5.38 -34.12 13.74
C LYS A 57 -3.88 -33.84 13.61
N ASN A 58 -3.52 -32.55 13.53
CA ASN A 58 -2.12 -32.11 13.45
C ASN A 58 -1.30 -32.74 12.30
N LYS A 59 -1.92 -32.93 11.16
CA LYS A 59 -1.38 -33.62 9.98
C LYS A 59 -0.15 -32.89 9.44
N LYS A 60 0.88 -33.60 9.03
CA LYS A 60 2.04 -33.04 8.35
C LYS A 60 1.64 -32.46 6.98
N GLN A 61 2.24 -31.31 6.59
CA GLN A 61 1.93 -30.60 5.34
C GLN A 61 1.99 -31.47 4.09
N ILE A 62 2.96 -32.36 4.02
CA ILE A 62 3.20 -33.30 2.91
C ILE A 62 2.06 -34.27 2.65
N TYR A 63 1.19 -34.49 3.63
CA TYR A 63 0.04 -35.41 3.51
C TYR A 63 -1.30 -34.70 3.34
N ILE A 64 -1.30 -33.35 3.32
CA ILE A 64 -2.52 -32.55 3.14
C ILE A 64 -3.01 -32.67 1.71
N LYS A 65 -4.30 -32.95 1.56
CA LYS A 65 -4.96 -33.14 0.27
C LYS A 65 -5.64 -31.85 -0.20
N PRO A 66 -5.87 -31.67 -1.52
CA PRO A 66 -6.56 -30.50 -2.07
C PRO A 66 -7.92 -30.22 -1.40
N LEU A 67 -8.69 -31.25 -1.09
CA LEU A 67 -10.00 -31.12 -0.44
C LEU A 67 -9.88 -30.56 0.99
N GLU A 68 -8.84 -30.93 1.73
CA GLU A 68 -8.59 -30.47 3.09
C GLU A 68 -8.25 -28.97 3.09
N TYR A 69 -7.41 -28.53 2.15
CA TYR A 69 -7.15 -27.10 1.96
C TYR A 69 -8.43 -26.35 1.52
N LYS A 70 -9.26 -26.93 0.65
CA LYS A 70 -10.53 -26.32 0.25
C LYS A 70 -11.46 -26.09 1.45
N LYS A 71 -11.47 -27.00 2.45
CA LYS A 71 -12.20 -26.83 3.71
C LYS A 71 -11.69 -25.60 4.49
N PHE A 72 -10.37 -25.40 4.57
CA PHE A 72 -9.78 -24.22 5.19
C PHE A 72 -10.20 -22.93 4.46
N GLN A 73 -10.12 -22.90 3.12
CA GLN A 73 -10.55 -21.74 2.34
C GLN A 73 -12.03 -21.41 2.60
N ASN A 74 -12.91 -22.43 2.62
CA ASN A 74 -14.33 -22.25 2.91
C ASN A 74 -14.56 -21.77 4.36
N TRP A 75 -13.79 -22.29 5.32
CA TRP A 75 -13.84 -21.85 6.71
C TRP A 75 -13.49 -20.37 6.85
N MET A 76 -12.48 -19.87 6.12
CA MET A 76 -12.15 -18.45 6.11
C MET A 76 -13.30 -17.60 5.54
N VAL A 77 -13.87 -18.02 4.40
CA VAL A 77 -14.97 -17.30 3.75
C VAL A 77 -16.20 -17.27 4.67
N ASN A 78 -16.56 -18.39 5.27
CA ASN A 78 -17.72 -18.48 6.18
C ASN A 78 -17.54 -17.65 7.47
N ARG A 79 -16.28 -17.39 7.89
CA ARG A 79 -15.97 -16.48 8.99
C ARG A 79 -15.98 -14.99 8.60
N GLY A 80 -16.25 -14.68 7.33
CA GLY A 80 -16.32 -13.31 6.82
C GLY A 80 -14.94 -12.68 6.57
N CYS A 81 -13.89 -13.50 6.35
CA CYS A 81 -12.59 -13.00 5.89
C CYS A 81 -12.73 -12.38 4.49
N SER A 82 -11.99 -11.31 4.21
CA SER A 82 -11.98 -10.73 2.87
C SER A 82 -11.35 -11.67 1.86
N SER A 83 -11.74 -11.52 0.59
CA SER A 83 -11.09 -12.24 -0.52
C SER A 83 -9.59 -11.94 -0.58
N SER A 84 -9.18 -10.70 -0.26
CA SER A 84 -7.76 -10.31 -0.19
C SER A 84 -7.02 -11.03 0.94
N ASP A 85 -7.60 -11.08 2.14
CA ASP A 85 -7.00 -11.78 3.29
C ASP A 85 -6.89 -13.29 3.03
N THR A 86 -7.94 -13.89 2.46
CA THR A 86 -7.93 -15.29 2.03
C THR A 86 -6.86 -15.56 0.97
N ASN A 87 -6.71 -14.68 -0.01
CA ASN A 87 -5.66 -14.80 -1.03
C ASN A 87 -4.25 -14.63 -0.47
N ASN A 88 -4.04 -13.79 0.54
CA ASN A 88 -2.74 -13.64 1.21
C ASN A 88 -2.33 -14.94 1.93
N LYS A 89 -3.25 -15.59 2.63
CA LYS A 89 -3.00 -16.89 3.25
C LYS A 89 -2.76 -17.98 2.22
N ARG A 90 -3.56 -17.97 1.16
CA ARG A 90 -3.37 -18.87 0.01
C ARG A 90 -1.97 -18.72 -0.60
N ALA A 91 -1.49 -17.49 -0.79
CA ALA A 91 -0.16 -17.23 -1.35
C ALA A 91 0.94 -17.78 -0.45
N ALA A 92 0.87 -17.57 0.87
CA ALA A 92 1.84 -18.09 1.81
C ALA A 92 1.91 -19.64 1.79
N ILE A 93 0.74 -20.30 1.80
CA ILE A 93 0.68 -21.76 1.78
C ILE A 93 1.14 -22.31 0.42
N SER A 94 0.80 -21.64 -0.68
CA SER A 94 1.27 -22.02 -2.01
C SER A 94 2.78 -21.90 -2.16
N SER A 95 3.38 -20.84 -1.61
CA SER A 95 4.83 -20.66 -1.60
C SER A 95 5.53 -21.74 -0.78
N LEU A 96 4.98 -22.08 0.41
CA LEU A 96 5.48 -23.20 1.20
C LEU A 96 5.38 -24.53 0.46
N ASN A 97 4.27 -24.79 -0.25
CA ASN A 97 4.12 -26.00 -1.05
C ASN A 97 5.10 -26.04 -2.23
N GLY A 98 5.36 -24.90 -2.85
CA GLY A 98 6.39 -24.78 -3.88
C GLY A 98 7.80 -25.08 -3.34
N TYR A 99 8.10 -24.60 -2.13
CA TYR A 99 9.35 -24.89 -1.44
C TYR A 99 9.52 -26.40 -1.18
N ILE A 100 8.46 -27.09 -0.70
CA ILE A 100 8.48 -28.53 -0.52
C ILE A 100 8.68 -29.25 -1.87
N GLU A 101 7.94 -28.87 -2.90
CA GLU A 101 7.98 -29.48 -4.23
C GLU A 101 9.39 -29.41 -4.85
N ILE A 102 10.14 -28.37 -4.55
CA ILE A 102 11.49 -28.15 -5.09
C ILE A 102 12.57 -28.76 -4.20
N TYR A 103 12.59 -28.41 -2.92
CA TYR A 103 13.73 -28.71 -2.04
C TYR A 103 13.59 -30.00 -1.25
N TYR A 104 12.40 -30.59 -1.19
CA TYR A 104 12.12 -31.89 -0.56
C TYR A 104 11.69 -32.93 -1.58
N HIS A 105 12.07 -32.72 -2.86
CA HIS A 105 11.66 -33.61 -3.94
C HIS A 105 12.17 -35.05 -3.75
N ASP A 106 13.40 -35.21 -3.31
CA ASP A 106 14.02 -36.52 -3.11
C ASP A 106 13.33 -37.31 -1.99
N GLU A 107 12.89 -36.62 -0.94
CA GLU A 107 12.20 -37.25 0.19
C GLU A 107 10.70 -37.50 -0.11
N TYR A 108 10.08 -36.60 -0.88
CA TYR A 108 8.66 -36.62 -1.21
C TYR A 108 8.41 -36.47 -2.72
N PRO A 109 8.85 -37.41 -3.56
CA PRO A 109 8.86 -37.24 -5.02
C PRO A 109 7.46 -37.13 -5.64
N THR A 110 6.41 -37.56 -4.91
CA THR A 110 5.00 -37.48 -5.36
C THR A 110 4.28 -36.21 -4.90
N PHE A 111 4.90 -35.41 -4.01
CA PHE A 111 4.28 -34.17 -3.55
C PHE A 111 4.20 -33.14 -4.69
N ARG A 112 3.07 -32.47 -4.81
CA ARG A 112 2.85 -31.40 -5.80
C ARG A 112 2.12 -30.24 -5.15
N ASN A 113 2.47 -29.02 -5.56
CA ASN A 113 1.74 -27.81 -5.16
C ASN A 113 0.38 -27.78 -5.89
N PHE A 114 -0.64 -28.19 -5.19
CA PHE A 114 -2.01 -28.29 -5.72
C PHE A 114 -2.78 -26.97 -5.65
N ILE A 115 -2.32 -25.94 -4.89
CA ILE A 115 -3.13 -24.76 -4.56
C ILE A 115 -3.44 -23.93 -5.81
N ASN A 116 -2.45 -23.60 -6.61
CA ASN A 116 -2.63 -22.72 -7.75
C ASN A 116 -3.25 -23.40 -8.97
N LYS A 117 -3.05 -24.70 -9.11
CA LYS A 117 -3.52 -25.47 -10.27
C LYS A 117 -4.95 -26.02 -10.08
N SER A 118 -5.29 -26.45 -8.88
CA SER A 118 -6.50 -27.26 -8.64
C SER A 118 -7.61 -26.54 -7.89
N ILE A 119 -7.32 -25.44 -7.18
CA ILE A 119 -8.29 -24.79 -6.31
C ILE A 119 -8.58 -23.37 -6.79
N LYS A 120 -9.82 -23.11 -7.15
CA LYS A 120 -10.28 -21.77 -7.55
C LYS A 120 -10.16 -20.79 -6.39
N ARG A 121 -9.75 -19.55 -6.69
CA ARG A 121 -9.75 -18.45 -5.73
C ARG A 121 -11.18 -18.13 -5.29
N PRO A 122 -11.38 -17.62 -4.06
CA PRO A 122 -12.67 -17.08 -3.68
C PRO A 122 -13.03 -15.90 -4.60
N PRO A 123 -14.33 -15.66 -4.85
CA PRO A 123 -14.77 -14.53 -5.63
C PRO A 123 -14.26 -13.22 -4.99
N LYS A 124 -13.94 -12.24 -5.82
CA LYS A 124 -13.57 -10.90 -5.33
C LYS A 124 -14.80 -10.27 -4.71
N ASN A 125 -14.75 -10.02 -3.41
CA ASN A 125 -15.72 -9.15 -2.75
C ASN A 125 -15.10 -7.76 -2.69
N ILE A 126 -15.70 -6.80 -3.35
CA ILE A 126 -15.33 -5.38 -3.21
C ILE A 126 -15.79 -4.95 -1.82
N VAL A 127 -14.83 -4.79 -0.93
CA VAL A 127 -15.09 -4.58 0.49
C VAL A 127 -15.11 -3.11 0.85
N ARG A 128 -14.43 -2.30 0.09
CA ARG A 128 -14.34 -0.85 0.22
C ARG A 128 -14.19 -0.24 -1.16
N GLU A 129 -15.13 0.58 -1.49
CA GLU A 129 -14.98 1.52 -2.58
C GLU A 129 -13.88 2.51 -2.22
N LYS A 130 -12.91 2.66 -3.10
CA LYS A 130 -11.81 3.62 -2.91
C LYS A 130 -12.22 4.92 -3.61
N ILE A 131 -13.07 5.69 -2.97
CA ILE A 131 -13.52 6.96 -3.50
C ILE A 131 -12.39 7.98 -3.38
N PRO A 132 -11.85 8.50 -4.49
CA PRO A 132 -10.85 9.56 -4.49
C PRO A 132 -11.41 10.82 -3.81
N LEU A 133 -10.52 11.71 -3.32
CA LEU A 133 -10.93 13.03 -2.87
C LEU A 133 -11.22 13.91 -4.09
N THR A 134 -12.31 14.68 -4.02
CA THR A 134 -12.55 15.74 -4.98
C THR A 134 -11.57 16.91 -4.74
N LYS A 135 -11.49 17.85 -5.68
CA LYS A 135 -10.66 19.07 -5.52
C LYS A 135 -11.10 19.88 -4.30
N GLU A 136 -12.41 19.99 -4.11
CA GLU A 136 -13.02 20.75 -3.02
C GLU A 136 -12.70 20.08 -1.67
N GLU A 137 -12.88 18.75 -1.57
CA GLU A 137 -12.52 18.00 -0.35
C GLU A 137 -11.02 18.13 -0.03
N PHE A 138 -10.16 18.07 -1.05
CA PHE A 138 -8.72 18.20 -0.85
C PHE A 138 -8.33 19.62 -0.40
N ARG A 139 -8.88 20.67 -1.04
CA ARG A 139 -8.63 22.06 -0.63
C ARG A 139 -9.11 22.31 0.78
N HIS A 140 -10.35 21.94 1.09
CA HIS A 140 -10.92 22.08 2.44
C HIS A 140 -10.04 21.37 3.48
N LEU A 141 -9.58 20.14 3.20
CA LEU A 141 -8.66 19.43 4.08
C LEU A 141 -7.39 20.22 4.36
N VAL A 142 -6.74 20.75 3.32
CA VAL A 142 -5.50 21.51 3.46
C VAL A 142 -5.72 22.81 4.25
N GLU A 143 -6.80 23.54 3.99
CA GLU A 143 -7.18 24.77 4.69
C GLU A 143 -7.38 24.52 6.19
N VAL A 144 -8.20 23.54 6.55
CA VAL A 144 -8.46 23.21 7.95
C VAL A 144 -7.19 22.75 8.67
N LEU A 145 -6.31 21.99 8.00
CA LEU A 145 -5.03 21.59 8.60
C LEU A 145 -4.10 22.81 8.82
N LYS A 146 -4.08 23.77 7.90
CA LYS A 146 -3.33 25.04 8.04
C LYS A 146 -3.89 25.86 9.22
N GLU A 147 -5.20 26.02 9.31
CA GLU A 147 -5.87 26.73 10.41
C GLU A 147 -5.56 26.13 11.78
N ARG A 148 -5.47 24.80 11.85
CA ARG A 148 -5.12 24.06 13.08
C ARG A 148 -3.63 24.09 13.43
N GLY A 149 -2.77 24.68 12.58
CA GLY A 149 -1.32 24.66 12.77
C GLY A 149 -0.67 23.28 12.62
N GLU A 150 -1.32 22.35 11.91
CA GLU A 150 -0.83 21.00 11.71
C GLU A 150 0.24 20.92 10.59
N HIS A 151 1.30 21.76 10.72
CA HIS A 151 2.29 21.98 9.65
C HIS A 151 2.89 20.71 9.06
N GLN A 152 3.17 19.69 9.91
CA GLN A 152 3.72 18.42 9.43
C GLN A 152 2.71 17.64 8.59
N MET A 153 1.42 17.66 8.97
CA MET A 153 0.36 17.00 8.21
C MET A 153 0.11 17.71 6.88
N VAL A 154 0.13 19.05 6.87
CA VAL A 154 0.02 19.87 5.64
C VAL A 154 1.11 19.49 4.66
N ALA A 155 2.38 19.50 5.11
CA ALA A 155 3.52 19.13 4.28
C ALA A 155 3.40 17.70 3.74
N TYR A 156 2.96 16.75 4.58
CA TYR A 156 2.76 15.36 4.18
C TYR A 156 1.64 15.20 3.15
N VAL A 157 0.49 15.83 3.38
CA VAL A 157 -0.69 15.72 2.51
C VAL A 157 -0.41 16.29 1.14
N LEU A 158 0.11 17.53 1.06
CA LEU A 158 0.45 18.19 -0.19
C LEU A 158 1.52 17.41 -0.98
N PHE A 159 2.64 17.06 -0.33
CA PHE A 159 3.69 16.30 -0.98
C PHE A 159 3.22 14.93 -1.48
N THR A 160 2.49 14.19 -0.65
CA THR A 160 2.04 12.84 -1.02
C THR A 160 1.02 12.89 -2.15
N PHE A 161 0.18 13.92 -2.18
CA PHE A 161 -0.77 14.15 -3.26
C PHE A 161 -0.03 14.46 -4.56
N ASP A 162 0.81 15.48 -4.59
CA ASP A 162 1.55 15.92 -5.78
C ASP A 162 2.40 14.78 -6.37
N ALA A 163 3.20 14.15 -5.52
CA ALA A 163 4.10 13.07 -5.94
C ALA A 163 3.38 11.77 -6.27
N GLY A 164 2.12 11.61 -5.88
CA GLY A 164 1.39 10.35 -5.97
C GLY A 164 2.14 9.18 -5.35
N CYS A 165 2.97 9.43 -4.35
CA CYS A 165 3.89 8.45 -3.79
C CYS A 165 3.21 7.50 -2.78
N ARG A 166 3.86 6.37 -2.52
CA ARG A 166 3.40 5.44 -1.48
C ARG A 166 3.81 5.94 -0.10
N ARG A 167 3.04 5.61 0.93
CA ARG A 167 3.31 5.98 2.32
C ARG A 167 4.76 5.68 2.75
N GLU A 168 5.31 4.54 2.36
CA GLU A 168 6.69 4.18 2.69
C GLU A 168 7.71 5.05 1.95
N GLU A 169 7.41 5.50 0.74
CA GLU A 169 8.24 6.42 -0.02
C GLU A 169 8.31 7.78 0.68
N SER A 170 7.19 8.31 1.19
CA SER A 170 7.18 9.54 2.01
C SER A 170 7.92 9.35 3.33
N ARG A 171 7.77 8.19 3.98
CA ARG A 171 8.40 7.90 5.27
C ARG A 171 9.93 7.90 5.21
N GLN A 172 10.50 7.49 4.08
CA GLN A 172 11.95 7.42 3.87
C GLN A 172 12.60 8.76 3.56
N LEU A 173 11.81 9.81 3.28
CA LEU A 173 12.37 11.11 2.96
C LEU A 173 13.22 11.65 4.10
N THR A 174 14.39 12.14 3.74
CA THR A 174 15.30 12.87 4.63
C THR A 174 15.36 14.33 4.23
N LYS A 175 15.83 15.21 5.12
CA LYS A 175 15.97 16.65 4.86
C LYS A 175 16.82 16.93 3.62
N ASP A 176 17.87 16.12 3.41
CA ASP A 176 18.82 16.26 2.30
C ASP A 176 18.34 15.60 0.98
N THR A 177 17.32 14.72 1.04
CA THR A 177 16.72 14.16 -0.18
C THR A 177 15.71 15.08 -0.85
N VAL A 178 15.13 16.01 -0.12
CA VAL A 178 14.23 17.03 -0.69
C VAL A 178 15.06 18.18 -1.23
N THR A 179 14.91 18.48 -2.53
CA THR A 179 15.57 19.65 -3.12
C THR A 179 14.57 20.81 -3.19
N PHE A 180 15.01 21.98 -2.74
CA PHE A 180 14.18 23.19 -2.70
C PHE A 180 14.47 24.15 -3.86
N GLU A 181 15.27 23.73 -4.82
CA GLU A 181 15.56 24.48 -6.04
C GLU A 181 14.56 24.08 -7.14
N PRO A 182 13.85 25.04 -7.75
CA PRO A 182 12.88 24.76 -8.77
C PRO A 182 13.54 24.38 -10.10
N ILE A 183 12.90 23.47 -10.82
CA ILE A 183 13.10 23.29 -12.25
C ILE A 183 11.94 24.01 -12.94
N ILE A 184 12.26 25.03 -13.72
CA ILE A 184 11.26 25.79 -14.47
C ILE A 184 10.97 25.05 -15.76
N LYS A 185 9.69 24.74 -15.98
CA LYS A 185 9.18 24.19 -17.25
C LYS A 185 8.17 25.15 -17.84
N THR A 186 8.25 25.36 -19.15
CA THR A 186 7.23 26.10 -19.88
C THR A 186 6.15 25.15 -20.38
N ARG A 187 4.89 25.53 -20.22
CA ARG A 187 3.73 24.84 -20.77
C ARG A 187 2.94 25.81 -21.62
N THR A 188 2.77 25.48 -22.89
CA THR A 188 1.91 26.21 -23.79
C THR A 188 0.53 25.54 -23.82
N THR A 189 -0.51 26.30 -23.50
CA THR A 189 -1.92 25.93 -23.56
C THR A 189 -2.66 26.92 -24.42
N LYS A 190 -3.78 26.55 -25.00
CA LYS A 190 -4.66 27.48 -25.70
C LYS A 190 -5.63 28.13 -24.71
N ASP A 191 -5.82 29.43 -24.82
CA ASP A 191 -6.87 30.16 -24.12
C ASP A 191 -8.26 29.90 -24.74
N GLU A 192 -9.31 30.49 -24.18
CA GLU A 192 -10.69 30.39 -24.67
C GLU A 192 -10.87 30.96 -26.09
N ASN A 193 -9.94 31.78 -26.56
CA ASN A 193 -9.93 32.38 -27.87
C ASN A 193 -9.03 31.63 -28.88
N GLY A 194 -8.41 30.51 -28.46
CA GLY A 194 -7.52 29.71 -29.28
C GLY A 194 -6.08 30.21 -29.39
N ASN A 195 -5.69 31.26 -28.63
CA ASN A 195 -4.33 31.78 -28.63
C ASN A 195 -3.42 30.94 -27.73
N ASP A 196 -2.15 30.80 -28.12
CA ASP A 196 -1.16 30.12 -27.31
C ASP A 196 -0.75 30.96 -26.13
N VAL A 197 -1.02 30.43 -24.90
CA VAL A 197 -0.59 31.02 -23.64
C VAL A 197 0.50 30.13 -23.06
N THR A 198 1.70 30.71 -22.91
CA THR A 198 2.84 30.03 -22.30
C THR A 198 2.92 30.37 -20.83
N THR A 199 2.83 29.36 -19.96
CA THR A 199 2.90 29.49 -18.51
C THR A 199 4.17 28.83 -18.02
N GLU A 200 4.90 29.47 -17.13
CA GLU A 200 6.00 28.85 -16.40
C GLU A 200 5.47 28.07 -15.23
N ILE A 201 5.90 26.81 -15.14
CA ILE A 201 5.56 25.89 -14.03
C ILE A 201 6.83 25.58 -13.27
N LYS A 202 6.88 25.94 -11.99
CA LYS A 202 7.94 25.54 -11.08
C LYS A 202 7.67 24.16 -10.54
N MET A 203 8.59 23.24 -10.78
CA MET A 203 8.54 21.87 -10.27
C MET A 203 9.76 21.58 -9.41
N TYR A 204 9.55 20.84 -8.36
CA TYR A 204 10.59 20.41 -7.44
C TYR A 204 10.73 18.89 -7.46
N TYR A 205 11.89 18.39 -7.13
CA TYR A 205 12.17 16.97 -7.15
C TYR A 205 12.90 16.52 -5.89
N THR A 206 12.69 15.27 -5.53
CA THR A 206 13.60 14.63 -4.57
C THR A 206 14.87 14.18 -5.29
N LYS A 207 15.95 13.95 -4.55
CA LYS A 207 17.02 13.07 -5.01
C LYS A 207 16.44 11.66 -5.26
N PRO A 208 17.14 10.78 -5.99
CA PRO A 208 16.68 9.41 -6.20
C PRO A 208 16.41 8.70 -4.88
N ILE A 209 15.22 8.12 -4.72
CA ILE A 209 14.83 7.33 -3.56
C ILE A 209 14.50 5.90 -3.98
N ARG A 210 14.72 4.95 -3.07
CA ARG A 210 14.42 3.54 -3.29
C ARG A 210 12.94 3.27 -3.05
N CYS A 211 12.27 2.75 -4.06
CA CYS A 211 10.85 2.40 -4.03
C CYS A 211 10.62 0.89 -3.85
N LYS A 212 9.36 0.49 -3.75
CA LYS A 212 8.97 -0.93 -3.69
C LYS A 212 9.55 -1.71 -4.88
N GLY A 213 10.05 -2.91 -4.62
CA GLY A 213 10.67 -3.76 -5.65
C GLY A 213 12.11 -3.35 -6.02
N GLY A 214 12.76 -2.50 -5.22
CA GLY A 214 14.14 -2.07 -5.47
C GLY A 214 14.28 -0.98 -6.53
N LYS A 215 13.19 -0.51 -7.13
CA LYS A 215 13.19 0.57 -8.12
C LYS A 215 13.68 1.87 -7.49
N ILE A 216 14.41 2.65 -8.28
CA ILE A 216 14.88 3.97 -7.88
C ILE A 216 14.18 5.02 -8.75
N ARG A 217 13.59 6.05 -8.12
CA ARG A 217 12.98 7.16 -8.85
C ARG A 217 13.09 8.47 -8.07
N ARG A 218 12.96 9.58 -8.78
CA ARG A 218 12.77 10.92 -8.20
C ARG A 218 11.27 11.17 -8.07
N LEU A 219 10.86 11.82 -7.00
CA LEU A 219 9.47 12.25 -6.79
C LEU A 219 9.35 13.72 -7.16
N ALA A 220 8.36 14.04 -8.00
CA ALA A 220 8.04 15.40 -8.40
C ALA A 220 6.95 15.97 -7.51
N PHE A 221 7.04 17.26 -7.16
CA PHE A 221 6.02 17.98 -6.38
C PHE A 221 6.00 19.46 -6.76
N GLY A 222 4.91 20.15 -6.45
CA GLY A 222 4.67 21.52 -6.81
C GLY A 222 5.15 22.52 -5.74
N GLU A 223 4.91 23.80 -6.03
CA GLU A 223 5.36 24.93 -5.20
C GLU A 223 4.69 24.93 -3.82
N GLU A 224 3.37 24.65 -3.75
CA GLU A 224 2.64 24.63 -2.49
C GLU A 224 3.17 23.55 -1.53
N ALA A 225 3.47 22.36 -2.05
CA ALA A 225 4.07 21.29 -1.25
C ALA A 225 5.49 21.66 -0.78
N MET A 226 6.26 22.34 -1.62
CA MET A 226 7.60 22.82 -1.28
C MET A 226 7.54 23.85 -0.15
N GLU A 227 6.65 24.82 -0.24
CA GLU A 227 6.45 25.85 0.81
C GLU A 227 6.01 25.23 2.12
N ALA A 228 5.06 24.28 2.07
CA ALA A 228 4.62 23.56 3.26
C ALA A 228 5.75 22.75 3.92
N MET A 229 6.64 22.14 3.13
CA MET A 229 7.81 21.44 3.66
C MET A 229 8.81 22.39 4.31
N LYS A 230 9.08 23.57 3.70
CA LYS A 230 9.92 24.60 4.30
C LYS A 230 9.33 25.11 5.61
N GLU A 231 8.03 25.40 5.61
CA GLU A 231 7.34 25.85 6.82
C GLU A 231 7.36 24.80 7.92
N TRP A 232 7.15 23.52 7.57
CA TRP A 232 7.30 22.44 8.53
C TRP A 232 8.71 22.40 9.13
N LEU A 233 9.75 22.51 8.32
CA LEU A 233 11.14 22.50 8.82
C LEU A 233 11.42 23.72 9.71
N ARG A 234 10.88 24.89 9.36
CA ARG A 234 10.99 26.11 10.16
C ARG A 234 10.34 25.96 11.55
N VAL A 235 9.11 25.43 11.60
CA VAL A 235 8.36 25.18 12.85
C VAL A 235 8.98 24.07 13.69
N ARG A 236 9.52 23.06 13.02
CA ARG A 236 10.20 21.95 13.68
C ARG A 236 11.48 22.40 14.40
N GLY A 237 12.18 23.37 13.83
CA GLY A 237 13.48 23.86 14.32
C GLY A 237 14.63 22.89 14.05
N ASP A 238 15.79 23.24 14.56
CA ASP A 238 17.00 22.43 14.38
C ASP A 238 17.00 21.21 15.29
N ASP A 239 17.27 20.06 14.68
CA ASP A 239 17.46 18.78 15.35
C ASP A 239 18.35 17.84 14.52
N ASN A 240 18.91 16.83 15.18
CA ASN A 240 19.83 15.87 14.57
C ASN A 240 19.12 14.74 13.81
N CYS A 241 17.78 14.68 13.76
CA CYS A 241 17.07 13.64 13.05
C CYS A 241 17.05 13.93 11.55
N PRO A 242 17.60 13.04 10.70
CA PRO A 242 17.72 13.33 9.27
C PRO A 242 16.39 13.25 8.52
N TYR A 243 15.38 12.59 9.07
CA TYR A 243 14.12 12.33 8.38
C TYR A 243 13.24 13.57 8.26
N MET A 244 12.54 13.71 7.13
CA MET A 244 11.61 14.80 6.88
C MET A 244 10.39 14.73 7.83
N PHE A 245 9.80 13.57 7.95
CA PHE A 245 8.62 13.32 8.81
C PHE A 245 9.03 12.56 10.07
N VAL A 246 8.60 13.06 11.23
CA VAL A 246 9.10 12.60 12.52
C VAL A 246 7.99 12.42 13.55
N THR A 247 8.30 11.69 14.59
CA THR A 247 7.48 11.58 15.80
C THR A 247 8.34 11.98 17.00
N LYS A 248 7.75 12.80 17.90
CA LYS A 248 8.37 13.16 19.19
C LYS A 248 7.85 12.19 20.25
N TYR A 249 8.74 11.47 20.91
CA TYR A 249 8.39 10.57 22.00
C TYR A 249 9.51 10.55 23.03
N GLY A 250 9.16 10.74 24.33
CA GLY A 250 10.14 10.77 25.42
C GLY A 250 11.25 11.81 25.24
N GLY A 251 10.94 12.97 24.66
CA GLY A 251 11.94 14.02 24.36
C GLY A 251 12.83 13.74 23.14
N GLN A 252 12.70 12.57 22.52
CA GLN A 252 13.49 12.19 21.35
C GLN A 252 12.68 12.39 20.05
N ILE A 253 13.36 12.88 19.02
CA ILE A 253 12.82 13.01 17.67
C ILE A 253 13.31 11.80 16.87
N ARG A 254 12.36 11.04 16.28
CA ARG A 254 12.62 9.82 15.51
C ARG A 254 11.87 9.84 14.20
N GLN A 255 12.29 8.99 13.25
CA GLN A 255 11.53 8.75 12.03
C GLN A 255 10.07 8.40 12.37
N ILE A 256 9.13 8.98 11.64
CA ILE A 256 7.71 8.70 11.80
C ILE A 256 7.40 7.21 11.56
N GLY A 257 6.56 6.63 12.42
CA GLY A 257 6.10 5.26 12.28
C GLY A 257 4.97 5.11 11.24
N GLU A 258 4.85 3.93 10.64
CA GLU A 258 3.72 3.62 9.74
C GLU A 258 2.37 3.80 10.44
N THR A 259 2.30 3.46 11.73
CA THR A 259 1.09 3.58 12.55
C THR A 259 0.69 5.05 12.75
N THR A 260 1.66 5.94 12.90
CA THR A 260 1.40 7.38 13.08
C THR A 260 0.69 7.97 11.87
N PHE A 261 1.14 7.66 10.65
CA PHE A 261 0.42 8.08 9.45
C PHE A 261 -1.02 7.57 9.44
N ASN A 262 -1.24 6.30 9.76
CA ASN A 262 -2.59 5.75 9.82
C ASN A 262 -3.45 6.46 10.87
N ASN A 263 -2.87 6.78 12.04
CA ASN A 263 -3.56 7.52 13.08
C ASN A 263 -3.96 8.92 12.61
N TRP A 264 -3.08 9.67 11.92
CA TRP A 264 -3.44 10.97 11.34
C TRP A 264 -4.68 10.88 10.45
N PHE A 265 -4.74 9.85 9.60
CA PHE A 265 -5.90 9.66 8.75
C PHE A 265 -7.16 9.30 9.55
N THR A 266 -7.05 8.46 10.57
CA THR A 266 -8.20 8.03 11.36
C THR A 266 -8.71 9.12 12.30
N THR A 267 -7.80 9.84 12.99
CA THR A 267 -8.16 10.77 14.07
C THR A 267 -8.33 12.20 13.61
N THR A 268 -7.70 12.62 12.51
CA THR A 268 -7.68 14.01 12.06
C THR A 268 -8.27 14.17 10.66
N ILE A 269 -7.75 13.46 9.67
CA ILE A 269 -8.11 13.70 8.27
C ILE A 269 -9.52 13.18 7.95
N THR A 270 -9.86 11.94 8.37
CA THR A 270 -11.21 11.38 8.18
C THR A 270 -12.32 12.26 8.78
N PRO A 271 -12.20 12.80 10.00
CA PRO A 271 -13.20 13.75 10.52
C PRO A 271 -13.31 15.04 9.72
N ILE A 272 -12.23 15.57 9.16
CA ILE A 272 -12.28 16.79 8.33
C ILE A 272 -13.00 16.51 7.01
N VAL A 273 -12.67 15.40 6.35
CA VAL A 273 -13.28 15.01 5.06
C VAL A 273 -14.73 14.51 5.22
N GLY A 274 -15.13 14.08 6.42
CA GLY A 274 -16.47 13.55 6.70
C GLY A 274 -16.70 12.10 6.26
N ARG A 275 -15.70 11.43 5.67
CA ARG A 275 -15.76 10.03 5.26
C ARG A 275 -14.41 9.32 5.43
N PRO A 276 -14.38 7.99 5.53
CA PRO A 276 -13.15 7.24 5.71
C PRO A 276 -12.15 7.45 4.57
N VAL A 277 -10.98 7.98 4.89
CA VAL A 277 -9.84 8.14 3.98
C VAL A 277 -8.58 7.51 4.57
N HIS A 278 -7.65 7.14 3.71
CA HIS A 278 -6.41 6.45 4.06
C HIS A 278 -5.23 7.06 3.29
N PRO A 279 -3.96 6.82 3.69
CA PRO A 279 -2.80 7.34 2.96
C PRO A 279 -2.82 7.04 1.46
N HIS A 280 -3.32 5.88 1.05
CA HIS A 280 -3.43 5.52 -0.36
C HIS A 280 -4.54 6.29 -1.11
N THR A 281 -5.49 6.91 -0.40
CA THR A 281 -6.52 7.75 -1.03
C THR A 281 -5.90 8.96 -1.70
N LEU A 282 -4.91 9.62 -1.09
CA LEU A 282 -4.21 10.77 -1.72
C LEU A 282 -3.60 10.41 -3.07
N ARG A 283 -2.95 9.25 -3.14
CA ARG A 283 -2.38 8.75 -4.39
C ARG A 283 -3.44 8.41 -5.44
N ALA A 284 -4.55 7.81 -5.03
CA ALA A 284 -5.69 7.53 -5.91
C ALA A 284 -6.32 8.82 -6.41
N SER A 285 -6.50 9.82 -5.53
CA SER A 285 -7.03 11.15 -5.88
C SER A 285 -6.15 11.86 -6.90
N ARG A 286 -4.81 11.86 -6.71
CA ARG A 286 -3.88 12.43 -7.68
C ARG A 286 -3.97 11.73 -9.03
N ALA A 287 -4.11 10.41 -9.03
CA ALA A 287 -4.27 9.64 -10.24
C ALA A 287 -5.54 10.00 -10.99
N THR A 288 -6.68 10.01 -10.29
CA THR A 288 -7.99 10.36 -10.88
C THR A 288 -7.98 11.80 -11.40
N GLN A 289 -7.50 12.75 -10.60
CA GLN A 289 -7.40 14.14 -11.03
C GLN A 289 -6.56 14.30 -12.30
N ALA A 290 -5.41 13.64 -12.36
CA ALA A 290 -4.52 13.76 -13.52
C ALA A 290 -5.16 13.26 -14.82
N VAL A 291 -5.96 12.20 -14.78
CA VAL A 291 -6.61 11.65 -15.98
C VAL A 291 -7.93 12.34 -16.26
N VAL A 292 -8.83 12.41 -15.29
CA VAL A 292 -10.20 12.89 -15.51
C VAL A 292 -10.26 14.41 -15.65
N GLU A 293 -9.50 15.14 -14.82
CA GLU A 293 -9.59 16.59 -14.78
C GLU A 293 -8.49 17.28 -15.58
N ASP A 294 -7.24 16.76 -15.52
CA ASP A 294 -6.10 17.33 -16.25
C ASP A 294 -5.95 16.73 -17.66
N GLY A 295 -6.79 15.78 -18.08
CA GLY A 295 -6.78 15.15 -19.40
C GLY A 295 -5.47 14.45 -19.75
N LYS A 296 -4.73 13.95 -18.72
CA LYS A 296 -3.46 13.25 -18.95
C LYS A 296 -3.72 11.83 -19.40
N ASP A 297 -2.94 11.35 -20.35
CA ASP A 297 -3.02 9.96 -20.75
C ASP A 297 -2.64 9.01 -19.60
N VAL A 298 -3.29 7.85 -19.59
CA VAL A 298 -3.15 6.84 -18.52
C VAL A 298 -1.71 6.37 -18.36
N GLU A 299 -0.94 6.30 -19.46
CA GLU A 299 0.45 5.84 -19.44
C GLU A 299 1.37 6.85 -18.74
N SER A 300 1.20 8.14 -19.03
CA SER A 300 1.91 9.22 -18.32
C SER A 300 1.63 9.20 -16.83
N VAL A 301 0.37 8.98 -16.43
CA VAL A 301 -0.01 8.86 -15.02
C VAL A 301 0.54 7.58 -14.40
N ARG A 302 0.55 6.47 -15.13
CA ARG A 302 1.20 5.22 -14.68
C ARG A 302 2.68 5.43 -14.37
N GLN A 303 3.39 6.14 -15.24
CA GLN A 303 4.81 6.46 -15.06
C GLN A 303 5.03 7.39 -13.85
N LEU A 304 4.22 8.44 -13.71
CA LEU A 304 4.26 9.34 -12.56
C LEU A 304 4.12 8.56 -11.24
N LEU A 305 3.14 7.68 -11.20
CA LEU A 305 2.86 6.86 -10.01
C LEU A 305 3.86 5.72 -9.82
N GLY A 306 4.59 5.30 -10.86
CA GLY A 306 5.47 4.12 -10.84
C GLY A 306 4.67 2.83 -10.65
N HIS A 307 3.55 2.65 -11.36
CA HIS A 307 2.84 1.38 -11.44
C HIS A 307 3.54 0.45 -12.42
N GLU A 308 3.63 -0.83 -12.06
CA GLU A 308 4.20 -1.86 -12.93
C GLU A 308 3.22 -2.28 -14.02
N ASP A 309 1.92 -2.28 -13.68
CA ASP A 309 0.85 -2.74 -14.53
C ASP A 309 -0.18 -1.62 -14.75
N SER A 310 -0.52 -1.37 -16.00
CA SER A 310 -1.55 -0.41 -16.42
C SER A 310 -2.93 -0.78 -15.86
N SER A 311 -3.22 -2.07 -15.65
CA SER A 311 -4.48 -2.53 -15.05
C SER A 311 -4.72 -1.93 -13.66
N THR A 312 -3.65 -1.67 -12.90
CA THR A 312 -3.76 -0.99 -11.59
C THR A 312 -4.23 0.45 -11.74
N THR A 313 -3.76 1.13 -12.78
CA THR A 313 -4.15 2.51 -13.09
C THR A 313 -5.60 2.54 -13.60
N ILE A 314 -5.93 1.72 -14.57
CA ILE A 314 -7.26 1.60 -15.16
C ILE A 314 -8.33 1.30 -14.11
N ASN A 315 -8.10 0.34 -13.21
CA ASN A 315 -9.05 0.00 -12.13
C ASN A 315 -9.37 1.13 -11.14
N PHE A 316 -8.62 2.23 -11.15
CA PHE A 316 -8.96 3.42 -10.38
C PHE A 316 -9.83 4.41 -11.16
N TYR A 317 -9.88 4.34 -12.50
CA TYR A 317 -10.62 5.27 -13.37
C TYR A 317 -12.01 4.77 -13.74
N VAL A 318 -12.16 3.46 -13.96
CA VAL A 318 -13.43 2.82 -14.35
C VAL A 318 -14.55 3.02 -13.34
N VAL A 319 -14.25 3.37 -12.10
CA VAL A 319 -15.27 3.62 -11.06
C VAL A 319 -16.02 4.95 -11.24
N ARG A 320 -15.56 5.88 -12.09
CA ARG A 320 -16.26 7.15 -12.32
C ARG A 320 -16.90 7.26 -13.72
N GLU A 321 -16.40 6.56 -14.72
CA GLU A 321 -16.98 6.57 -16.05
C GLU A 321 -18.35 5.87 -16.11
N ASP A 322 -18.61 4.91 -15.19
CA ASP A 322 -19.89 4.18 -15.16
C ASP A 322 -21.09 5.03 -14.67
N ASP A 323 -20.85 6.14 -13.96
CA ASP A 323 -21.92 6.98 -13.44
C ASP A 323 -22.23 8.20 -14.36
N ASP A 324 -21.23 8.71 -15.11
CA ASP A 324 -21.40 9.89 -15.96
C ASP A 324 -21.81 9.52 -17.42
N ASP A 325 -21.47 8.32 -17.91
CA ASP A 325 -21.80 7.87 -19.27
C ASP A 325 -23.22 7.28 -19.40
N VAL A 326 -23.90 7.04 -18.30
CA VAL A 326 -25.27 6.47 -18.33
C VAL A 326 -26.31 7.53 -18.73
N ASP A 327 -26.09 8.79 -18.39
CA ASP A 327 -27.01 9.89 -18.72
C ASP A 327 -26.99 10.26 -20.22
N ASP A 328 -25.89 10.00 -20.93
CA ASP A 328 -25.76 10.21 -22.39
C ASP A 328 -26.38 9.07 -23.22
N LEU A 329 -26.84 8.00 -22.61
CA LEU A 329 -27.48 6.85 -23.29
C LEU A 329 -29.01 6.90 -23.28
N PHE A 330 -29.61 7.90 -22.62
CA PHE A 330 -31.05 8.11 -22.54
C PHE A 330 -31.44 9.53 -22.91
#